data_e65a5041dbd8f7dcb5229bcd434ae035
#
_entry.id   e65a5041dbd8f7dcb5229bcd434ae035
#
_cell.length_a   1.000
_cell.length_b   1.000
_cell.length_c   1.000
_cell.angle_alpha   90.00
_cell.angle_beta   90.00
_cell.angle_gamma   90.00
#
_symmetry.space_group_name_H-M   'P 1'
#
loop_
_entity.id
_entity.type
_entity.pdbx_description
1 polymer ?
#
loop_
_entity_poly.entity_id
_entity_poly.type
_entity_poly.pdbx_seq_one_letter_code
_entity_poly.pdbx_strand_id
1 'polypeptide(L)'
;TIWSELERLEFISHLSLNPLEGDVIPNGRGLRKIRWSVAGKGKRGGVRIIYYNMLDDGNILLLYIYTKNTQSNIDDKRLNKLKGSMT
;
A
#
# COMPACT_ATOMS: atom_id res chain seq x y z
N THR A 1 -7.42 -4.29 14.52
CA THR A 1 -7.24 -3.53 13.28
C THR A 1 -5.89 -2.84 13.24
N ILE A 2 -5.32 -2.75 12.05
CA ILE A 2 -4.01 -2.11 11.86
C ILE A 2 -4.12 -0.60 12.01
N TRP A 3 -5.22 -0.02 11.57
CA TRP A 3 -5.47 1.41 11.66
C TRP A 3 -6.95 1.67 11.94
N SER A 4 -7.25 2.87 12.44
CA SER A 4 -8.62 3.28 12.68
C SER A 4 -9.29 3.63 11.35
N GLU A 5 -10.61 3.73 11.37
CA GLU A 5 -11.34 4.13 10.16
C GLU A 5 -10.97 5.55 9.74
N LEU A 6 -10.77 6.45 10.69
CA LEU A 6 -10.35 7.80 10.36
C LEU A 6 -8.98 7.82 9.67
N GLU A 7 -8.04 7.04 10.18
CA GLU A 7 -6.72 6.93 9.57
C GLU A 7 -6.80 6.37 8.16
N ARG A 8 -7.67 5.39 7.96
CA ARG A 8 -7.90 4.80 6.64
C ARG A 8 -8.45 5.85 5.67
N LEU A 9 -9.41 6.63 6.10
CA LEU A 9 -10.02 7.67 5.27
C LEU A 9 -9.02 8.78 4.94
N GLU A 10 -8.18 9.15 5.91
CA GLU A 10 -7.13 10.13 5.67
C GLU A 10 -6.14 9.64 4.61
N PHE A 11 -5.77 8.36 4.69
CA PHE A 11 -4.89 7.76 3.71
C PHE A 11 -5.52 7.75 2.32
N ILE A 12 -6.79 7.36 2.23
CA ILE A 12 -7.49 7.31 0.96
C ILE A 12 -7.55 8.70 0.32
N SER A 13 -7.85 9.73 1.12
CA SER A 13 -7.87 11.11 0.63
C SER A 13 -6.50 11.54 0.12
N HIS A 14 -5.45 11.24 0.88
CA HIS A 14 -4.09 11.59 0.48
C HIS A 14 -3.68 10.91 -0.81
N LEU A 15 -3.93 9.61 -0.91
CA LEU A 15 -3.54 8.84 -2.09
C LEU A 15 -4.33 9.26 -3.33
N SER A 16 -5.59 9.64 -3.16
CA SER A 16 -6.41 10.13 -4.27
C SER A 16 -5.82 11.38 -4.91
N LEU A 17 -5.18 12.22 -4.10
CA LEU A 17 -4.54 13.44 -4.60
C LEU A 17 -3.10 13.19 -5.07
N ASN A 18 -2.50 12.09 -4.64
CA ASN A 18 -1.09 11.79 -4.94
C ASN A 18 -0.93 10.32 -5.36
N PRO A 19 -1.56 9.91 -6.46
CA PRO A 19 -1.63 8.48 -6.80
C PRO A 19 -0.28 7.86 -7.17
N LEU A 20 0.71 8.66 -7.51
CA LEU A 20 2.03 8.16 -7.89
C LEU A 20 3.07 8.35 -6.79
N GLU A 21 2.64 8.68 -5.56
CA GLU A 21 3.57 8.94 -4.47
C GLU A 21 4.32 7.69 -4.02
N GLY A 22 3.69 6.53 -4.06
CA GLY A 22 4.35 5.29 -3.64
C GLY A 22 5.47 4.87 -4.58
N ASP A 23 6.43 4.13 -4.03
CA ASP A 23 7.56 3.63 -4.80
C ASP A 23 7.17 2.43 -5.64
N VAL A 24 7.61 2.40 -6.88
CA VAL A 24 7.37 1.26 -7.76
C VAL A 24 8.12 0.04 -7.21
N ILE A 25 7.42 -1.08 -7.10
CA ILE A 25 8.04 -2.33 -6.65
C ILE A 25 8.72 -3.00 -7.83
N PRO A 26 10.03 -3.29 -7.73
CA PRO A 26 10.75 -3.98 -8.81
C PRO A 26 10.03 -5.30 -9.16
N ASN A 27 9.84 -5.54 -10.44
CA ASN A 27 9.13 -6.73 -10.95
C ASN A 27 7.69 -6.84 -10.47
N GLY A 28 7.11 -5.75 -9.99
CA GLY A 28 5.75 -5.74 -9.44
C GLY A 28 4.65 -5.46 -10.45
N ARG A 29 4.97 -5.33 -11.73
CA ARG A 29 4.00 -5.06 -12.79
C ARG A 29 3.12 -3.83 -12.52
N GLY A 30 3.76 -2.76 -12.06
CA GLY A 30 3.05 -1.52 -11.77
C GLY A 30 2.55 -1.38 -10.35
N LEU A 31 2.77 -2.38 -9.52
CA LEU A 31 2.44 -2.26 -8.09
C LEU A 31 3.34 -1.23 -7.43
N ARG A 32 2.78 -0.50 -6.50
CA ARG A 32 3.49 0.51 -5.72
C ARG A 32 3.34 0.23 -4.25
N LYS A 33 4.34 0.68 -3.48
CA LYS A 33 4.36 0.54 -2.03
C LYS A 33 4.49 1.91 -1.40
N ILE A 34 3.63 2.21 -0.45
CA ILE A 34 3.68 3.48 0.26
C ILE A 34 3.67 3.23 1.76
N ARG A 35 4.42 4.07 2.49
CA ARG A 35 4.46 4.03 3.94
C ARG A 35 3.50 5.07 4.48
N TRP A 36 2.75 4.70 5.51
CA TRP A 36 1.78 5.60 6.13
C TRP A 36 1.90 5.53 7.65
N SER A 37 1.96 6.68 8.30
CA SER A 37 2.04 6.75 9.76
C SER A 37 0.65 6.58 10.36
N VAL A 38 0.57 5.76 11.42
CA VAL A 38 -0.68 5.59 12.16
C VAL A 38 -0.44 5.88 13.63
N ALA A 39 -1.47 6.28 14.33
CA ALA A 39 -1.39 6.67 15.74
C ALA A 39 -0.86 5.52 16.59
N GLY A 40 0.03 5.83 17.52
CA GLY A 40 0.60 4.85 18.43
C GLY A 40 1.73 4.02 17.85
N LYS A 41 2.02 4.17 16.57
CA LYS A 41 3.07 3.39 15.91
C LYS A 41 4.35 4.20 15.66
N GLY A 42 4.29 5.52 15.68
CA GLY A 42 5.44 6.36 15.37
C GLY A 42 5.86 6.26 13.91
N LYS A 43 6.95 6.96 13.57
CA LYS A 43 7.40 7.01 12.17
C LYS A 43 7.88 5.65 11.66
N ARG A 44 8.50 4.85 12.54
CA ARG A 44 9.05 3.55 12.15
C ARG A 44 8.00 2.44 12.22
N GLY A 45 6.98 2.66 13.02
CA GLY A 45 5.94 1.66 13.24
C GLY A 45 4.70 1.83 12.40
N GLY A 46 4.76 2.64 11.35
CA GLY A 46 3.63 2.85 10.46
C GLY A 46 3.28 1.61 9.68
N VAL A 47 2.25 1.73 8.85
CA VAL A 47 1.85 0.64 7.97
C VAL A 47 2.45 0.83 6.59
N ARG A 48 2.53 -0.26 5.85
CA ARG A 48 2.91 -0.26 4.44
C ARG A 48 1.74 -0.78 3.64
N ILE A 49 1.42 -0.09 2.56
CA ILE A 49 0.29 -0.43 1.71
C ILE A 49 0.80 -0.70 0.30
N ILE A 50 0.38 -1.84 -0.26
CA ILE A 50 0.64 -2.18 -1.65
C ILE A 50 -0.60 -1.83 -2.45
N TYR A 51 -0.45 -1.04 -3.49
CA TYR A 51 -1.59 -0.64 -4.31
C TYR A 51 -1.22 -0.66 -5.79
N TYR A 52 -2.25 -0.70 -6.62
CA TYR A 52 -2.12 -0.60 -8.05
C TYR A 52 -2.94 0.59 -8.53
N ASN A 53 -2.31 1.48 -9.28
CA ASN A 53 -2.97 2.66 -9.79
C ASN A 53 -3.52 2.38 -11.19
N MET A 54 -4.83 2.28 -11.29
CA MET A 54 -5.53 2.03 -12.54
C MET A 54 -5.83 3.38 -13.21
N LEU A 55 -4.78 3.99 -13.75
CA LEU A 55 -4.87 5.36 -14.27
C LEU A 55 -5.97 5.57 -15.30
N ASP A 56 -6.17 4.58 -16.16
CA ASP A 56 -7.17 4.70 -17.23
C ASP A 56 -8.58 4.77 -16.69
N ASP A 57 -8.83 4.12 -15.56
CA ASP A 57 -10.14 4.10 -14.93
C ASP A 57 -10.31 5.19 -13.87
N GLY A 58 -9.22 5.86 -13.50
CA GLY A 58 -9.25 6.82 -12.42
C GLY A 58 -9.37 6.17 -11.04
N ASN A 59 -9.17 4.88 -10.94
CA ASN A 59 -9.30 4.13 -9.69
C ASN A 59 -7.95 3.69 -9.16
N ILE A 60 -7.89 3.47 -7.83
CA ILE A 60 -6.71 2.91 -7.18
C ILE A 60 -7.17 1.66 -6.45
N LEU A 61 -6.47 0.56 -6.69
CA LEU A 61 -6.81 -0.73 -6.07
C LEU A 61 -5.84 -1.01 -4.93
N LEU A 62 -6.38 -1.05 -3.71
CA LEU A 62 -5.58 -1.39 -2.53
C LEU A 62 -5.55 -2.90 -2.40
N LEU A 63 -4.35 -3.48 -2.38
CA LEU A 63 -4.19 -4.92 -2.44
C LEU A 63 -3.75 -5.53 -1.12
N TYR A 64 -2.94 -4.83 -0.33
CA TYR A 64 -2.35 -5.44 0.85
C TYR A 64 -1.86 -4.36 1.81
N ILE A 65 -2.00 -4.62 3.09
CA ILE A 65 -1.50 -3.74 4.13
C ILE A 65 -0.77 -4.59 5.17
N TYR A 66 0.39 -4.11 5.63
CA TYR A 66 1.15 -4.82 6.63
C TYR A 66 1.96 -3.83 7.47
N THR A 67 2.43 -4.29 8.63
CA THR A 67 3.27 -3.48 9.50
C THR A 67 4.72 -3.94 9.38
N LYS A 68 5.62 -3.03 9.69
CA LYS A 68 7.05 -3.36 9.68
C LYS A 68 7.39 -4.45 10.70
N ASN A 69 6.62 -4.54 11.79
CA ASN A 69 6.87 -5.54 12.82
C ASN A 69 6.62 -6.97 12.35
N THR A 70 5.79 -7.14 11.33
CA THR A 70 5.51 -8.46 10.79
C THR A 70 6.44 -8.82 9.65
N GLN A 71 6.83 -7.83 8.84
CA GLN A 71 7.79 -8.05 7.76
C GLN A 71 8.33 -6.70 7.30
N SER A 72 9.60 -6.66 6.91
CA SER A 72 10.22 -5.42 6.44
C SER A 72 9.91 -5.15 4.98
N ASN A 73 9.76 -6.21 4.19
CA ASN A 73 9.40 -6.12 2.78
C ASN A 73 8.42 -7.23 2.45
N ILE A 74 7.68 -7.03 1.38
CA ILE A 74 6.82 -8.10 0.86
C ILE A 74 7.73 -9.15 0.21
N ASP A 75 7.50 -10.44 0.51
CA ASP A 75 8.30 -11.49 -0.08
C ASP A 75 7.81 -11.82 -1.50
N ASP A 76 8.64 -12.54 -2.26
CA ASP A 76 8.35 -12.86 -3.66
C ASP A 76 7.08 -13.68 -3.82
N LYS A 77 6.85 -14.60 -2.90
CA LYS A 77 5.66 -15.45 -2.96
C LYS A 77 4.38 -14.62 -2.83
N ARG A 78 4.37 -13.71 -1.85
CA ARG A 78 3.23 -12.82 -1.64
C ARG A 78 3.05 -11.87 -2.82
N LEU A 79 4.16 -11.33 -3.32
CA LEU A 79 4.12 -10.42 -4.44
C LEU A 79 3.56 -11.08 -5.69
N ASN A 80 3.99 -12.32 -5.96
CA ASN A 80 3.48 -13.07 -7.10
C ASN A 80 2.00 -13.35 -6.99
N LYS A 81 1.53 -13.63 -5.77
CA LYS A 81 0.11 -13.84 -5.53
C LYS A 81 -0.70 -12.57 -5.82
N LEU A 82 -0.18 -11.41 -5.40
CA LEU A 82 -0.85 -10.14 -5.67
C LEU A 82 -0.89 -9.83 -7.16
N LYS A 83 0.21 -10.09 -7.86
CA LYS A 83 0.25 -9.88 -9.31
C LYS A 83 -0.79 -10.76 -10.02
N GLY A 84 -0.93 -11.99 -9.56
CA GLY A 84 -1.92 -12.91 -10.12
C GLY A 84 -3.34 -12.42 -9.94
N SER A 85 -3.63 -11.71 -8.84
CA SER A 85 -4.98 -11.23 -8.57
C SER A 85 -5.40 -10.06 -9.45
N MET A 86 -4.45 -9.50 -10.22
CA MET A 86 -4.73 -8.39 -11.13
C MET A 86 -5.10 -8.84 -12.54
N THR A 87 -4.99 -10.12 -12.83
CA THR A 87 -5.26 -10.64 -14.18
C THR A 87 -6.64 -11.28 -14.35
#